data_d7a35e01b941bf0a46ccebb5853bd77e
#
_entry.id   d7a35e01b941bf0a46ccebb5853bd77e
#
_cell.length_a   1.000
_cell.length_b   1.000
_cell.length_c   1.000
_cell.angle_alpha   90.00
_cell.angle_beta   90.00
_cell.angle_gamma   90.00
#
_symmetry.space_group_name_H-M   'P 1'
#
loop_
_entity.id
_entity.type
_entity.pdbx_description
1 polymer ?
#
loop_
_entity_poly.entity_id
_entity_poly.type
_entity_poly.pdbx_seq_one_letter_code
_entity_poly.pdbx_strand_id
1 'polypeptide(L)'
;QHLSEPVKALSEAKRVLKPGGICAAREVDWGTAVLWPPDERLSAFLDVYSRVAARNGGDDCAGRRLKEWFIQAEFSDLDVTTSTWAFSDQNGLKWWGEQWAERILHSELGRRALDYGIATDNDLEEISRGWLEWVDKRGAFFTFIHVEIIGVRD
;
A
#
# COMPACT_ATOMS: atom_id res chain seq x y z
N GLN A 1 -5.59 -3.72 3.15
CA GLN A 1 -5.72 -2.34 2.66
C GLN A 1 -6.90 -2.12 1.70
N HIS A 2 -7.39 -3.17 1.03
CA HIS A 2 -8.46 -3.08 0.00
C HIS A 2 -9.86 -3.42 0.52
N LEU A 3 -10.00 -3.77 1.78
CA LEU A 3 -11.26 -4.17 2.39
C LEU A 3 -11.93 -2.99 3.08
N SER A 4 -13.23 -2.82 2.87
CA SER A 4 -14.04 -1.84 3.60
C SER A 4 -14.40 -2.29 5.02
N GLU A 5 -14.37 -3.60 5.29
CA GLU A 5 -14.69 -4.19 6.59
C GLU A 5 -13.59 -5.21 7.00
N PRO A 6 -12.35 -4.76 7.27
CA PRO A 6 -11.23 -5.68 7.53
C PRO A 6 -11.43 -6.54 8.78
N VAL A 7 -12.02 -5.99 9.84
CA VAL A 7 -12.31 -6.75 11.07
C VAL A 7 -13.30 -7.87 10.80
N LYS A 8 -14.31 -7.65 9.97
CA LYS A 8 -15.26 -8.69 9.60
C LYS A 8 -14.63 -9.83 8.80
N ALA A 9 -13.70 -9.48 7.89
CA ALA A 9 -12.93 -10.47 7.15
C ALA A 9 -12.03 -11.30 8.09
N LEU A 10 -11.40 -10.67 9.06
CA LEU A 10 -10.59 -11.35 10.08
C LEU A 10 -11.45 -12.24 11.00
N SER A 11 -12.63 -11.76 11.40
CA SER A 11 -13.58 -12.57 12.19
C SER A 11 -14.03 -13.81 11.44
N GLU A 12 -14.26 -13.70 10.13
CA GLU A 12 -14.60 -14.84 9.29
C GLU A 12 -13.40 -15.81 9.10
N ALA A 13 -12.19 -15.26 8.96
CA ALA A 13 -10.97 -16.08 8.98
C ALA A 13 -10.84 -16.85 10.30
N LYS A 14 -11.06 -16.18 11.45
CA LYS A 14 -11.08 -16.84 12.76
C LYS A 14 -12.14 -17.95 12.82
N ARG A 15 -13.35 -17.68 12.33
CA ARG A 15 -14.46 -18.64 12.37
C ARG A 15 -14.12 -19.96 11.71
N VAL A 16 -13.40 -19.96 10.58
CA VAL A 16 -13.08 -21.16 9.81
C VAL A 16 -11.81 -21.89 10.29
N LEU A 17 -10.97 -21.25 11.07
CA LEU A 17 -9.82 -21.89 11.68
C LEU A 17 -10.25 -22.92 12.74
N LYS A 18 -9.43 -23.92 13.01
CA LYS A 18 -9.59 -24.81 14.18
C LYS A 18 -9.05 -24.10 15.44
N PRO A 19 -9.49 -24.49 16.65
CA PRO A 19 -8.82 -24.05 17.88
C PRO A 19 -7.30 -24.29 17.81
N GLY A 20 -6.50 -23.30 18.21
CA GLY A 20 -5.06 -23.27 18.03
C GLY A 20 -4.59 -22.95 16.60
N GLY A 21 -5.50 -22.71 15.68
CA GLY A 21 -5.18 -22.35 14.29
C GLY A 21 -4.62 -20.93 14.20
N ILE A 22 -3.74 -20.70 13.24
CA ILE A 22 -3.01 -19.45 13.04
C ILE A 22 -3.59 -18.67 11.87
N CYS A 23 -3.82 -17.37 12.08
CA CYS A 23 -4.05 -16.39 11.03
C CYS A 23 -2.82 -15.50 10.90
N ALA A 24 -2.31 -15.35 9.69
CA ALA A 24 -1.22 -14.42 9.38
C ALA A 24 -1.68 -13.40 8.35
N ALA A 25 -1.30 -12.16 8.56
CA ALA A 25 -1.56 -11.07 7.61
C ALA A 25 -0.32 -10.21 7.43
N ARG A 26 -0.21 -9.61 6.25
CA ARG A 26 0.82 -8.63 5.91
C ARG A 26 0.19 -7.52 5.10
N GLU A 27 0.42 -6.29 5.52
CA GLU A 27 -0.07 -5.11 4.81
C GLU A 27 0.98 -4.01 4.75
N VAL A 28 0.91 -3.25 3.69
CA VAL A 28 1.73 -2.06 3.50
C VAL A 28 1.22 -0.90 4.34
N ASP A 29 2.13 -0.02 4.70
CA ASP A 29 1.82 1.30 5.24
C ASP A 29 2.41 2.37 4.32
N TRP A 30 1.61 2.85 3.35
CA TRP A 30 2.03 3.87 2.41
C TRP A 30 2.37 5.21 3.08
N GLY A 31 1.81 5.48 4.26
CA GLY A 31 2.17 6.64 5.06
C GLY A 31 3.62 6.65 5.56
N THR A 32 4.35 5.55 5.36
CA THR A 32 5.78 5.43 5.66
C THR A 32 6.67 5.54 4.42
N ALA A 33 6.07 5.81 3.25
CA ALA A 33 6.83 5.92 2.02
C ALA A 33 7.85 7.06 2.09
N VAL A 34 9.09 6.72 1.79
CA VAL A 34 10.20 7.68 1.69
C VAL A 34 10.80 7.56 0.30
N LEU A 35 10.97 8.69 -0.36
CA LEU A 35 11.63 8.79 -1.65
C LEU A 35 12.72 9.87 -1.63
N TRP A 36 13.82 9.60 -2.29
CA TRP A 36 14.92 10.55 -2.49
C TRP A 36 15.48 10.41 -3.90
N PRO A 37 15.80 11.49 -4.61
CA PRO A 37 15.50 12.89 -4.26
C PRO A 37 14.00 13.17 -4.32
N PRO A 38 13.51 14.22 -3.61
CA PRO A 38 12.09 14.58 -3.65
C PRO A 38 11.64 14.95 -5.06
N ASP A 39 10.39 14.61 -5.39
CA ASP A 39 9.75 14.96 -6.65
C ASP A 39 8.27 15.21 -6.39
N GLU A 40 7.78 16.39 -6.78
CA GLU A 40 6.40 16.81 -6.53
C GLU A 40 5.38 15.92 -7.24
N ARG A 41 5.73 15.37 -8.42
CA ARG A 41 4.88 14.47 -9.18
C ARG A 41 4.69 13.13 -8.45
N LEU A 42 5.74 12.64 -7.78
CA LEU A 42 5.66 11.43 -6.96
C LEU A 42 4.92 11.69 -5.64
N SER A 43 5.01 12.89 -5.11
CA SER A 43 4.18 13.31 -3.98
C SER A 43 2.70 13.36 -4.39
N ALA A 44 2.39 13.87 -5.57
CA ALA A 44 1.04 13.85 -6.14
C ALA A 44 0.53 12.41 -6.37
N PHE A 45 1.40 11.50 -6.82
CA PHE A 45 1.06 10.07 -6.92
C PHE A 45 0.59 9.50 -5.57
N LEU A 46 1.31 9.77 -4.48
CA LEU A 46 0.95 9.28 -3.15
C LEU A 46 -0.41 9.84 -2.70
N ASP A 47 -0.68 11.12 -2.96
CA ASP A 47 -1.97 11.74 -2.66
C ASP A 47 -3.11 11.10 -3.48
N VAL A 48 -2.92 10.95 -4.78
CA VAL A 48 -3.91 10.30 -5.66
C VAL A 48 -4.21 8.88 -5.19
N TYR A 49 -3.16 8.10 -4.89
CA TYR A 49 -3.29 6.73 -4.40
C TYR A 49 -4.12 6.66 -3.11
N SER A 50 -3.77 7.49 -2.11
CA SER A 50 -4.44 7.55 -0.82
C SER A 50 -5.92 7.94 -0.96
N ARG A 51 -6.22 8.97 -1.74
CA ARG A 51 -7.59 9.44 -1.97
C ARG A 51 -8.45 8.43 -2.71
N VAL A 52 -7.89 7.74 -3.71
CA VAL A 52 -8.60 6.66 -4.40
C VAL A 52 -8.86 5.48 -3.48
N ALA A 53 -7.86 5.07 -2.67
CA ALA A 53 -8.02 4.00 -1.68
C ALA A 53 -9.14 4.32 -0.68
N ALA A 54 -9.13 5.52 -0.11
CA ALA A 54 -10.15 5.98 0.83
C ALA A 54 -11.55 6.03 0.19
N ARG A 55 -11.66 6.52 -1.06
CA ARG A 55 -12.94 6.57 -1.80
C ARG A 55 -13.51 5.20 -2.10
N ASN A 56 -12.64 4.20 -2.23
CA ASN A 56 -13.01 2.79 -2.40
C ASN A 56 -13.37 2.10 -1.07
N GLY A 57 -13.27 2.77 0.07
CA GLY A 57 -13.47 2.21 1.41
C GLY A 57 -12.27 1.40 1.92
N GLY A 58 -11.11 1.53 1.29
CA GLY A 58 -9.85 0.93 1.73
C GLY A 58 -9.04 1.86 2.64
N ASP A 59 -7.91 1.38 3.10
CA ASP A 59 -6.95 2.12 3.94
C ASP A 59 -5.52 1.85 3.43
N ASP A 60 -4.91 2.84 2.81
CA ASP A 60 -3.53 2.74 2.30
C ASP A 60 -2.48 2.65 3.41
N CYS A 61 -2.85 2.98 4.65
CA CYS A 61 -2.04 2.83 5.85
C CYS A 61 -2.46 1.62 6.70
N ALA A 62 -3.06 0.60 6.10
CA ALA A 62 -3.58 -0.59 6.77
C ALA A 62 -2.55 -1.31 7.66
N GLY A 63 -1.26 -1.26 7.29
CA GLY A 63 -0.20 -1.91 8.05
C GLY A 63 -0.22 -1.52 9.53
N ARG A 64 -0.27 -0.22 9.86
CA ARG A 64 -0.29 0.28 11.24
C ARG A 64 -1.55 -0.11 12.03
N ARG A 65 -2.62 -0.53 11.35
CA ARG A 65 -3.90 -0.91 11.95
C ARG A 65 -4.07 -2.40 12.17
N LEU A 66 -3.23 -3.24 11.58
CA LEU A 66 -3.38 -4.69 11.67
C LEU A 66 -3.52 -5.20 13.09
N LYS A 67 -2.68 -4.71 14.02
CA LYS A 67 -2.74 -5.15 15.41
C LYS A 67 -4.10 -4.87 16.04
N GLU A 68 -4.64 -3.67 15.85
CA GLU A 68 -5.96 -3.29 16.37
C GLU A 68 -7.06 -4.15 15.76
N TRP A 69 -7.02 -4.39 14.45
CA TRP A 69 -8.02 -5.23 13.78
C TRP A 69 -8.00 -6.67 14.24
N PHE A 70 -6.82 -7.24 14.51
CA PHE A 70 -6.69 -8.58 15.09
C PHE A 70 -7.25 -8.65 16.51
N ILE A 71 -7.02 -7.62 17.34
CA ILE A 71 -7.62 -7.51 18.67
C ILE A 71 -9.15 -7.43 18.57
N GLN A 72 -9.69 -6.59 17.69
CA GLN A 72 -11.15 -6.47 17.47
C GLN A 72 -11.78 -7.76 16.94
N ALA A 73 -11.03 -8.55 16.17
CA ALA A 73 -11.45 -9.88 15.71
C ALA A 73 -11.20 -10.98 16.76
N GLU A 74 -10.76 -10.58 17.97
CA GLU A 74 -10.57 -11.44 19.14
C GLU A 74 -9.51 -12.55 18.94
N PHE A 75 -8.49 -12.34 18.10
CA PHE A 75 -7.33 -13.22 18.06
C PHE A 75 -6.48 -13.03 19.31
N SER A 76 -5.89 -14.14 19.80
CA SER A 76 -4.92 -14.17 20.91
C SER A 76 -3.48 -14.33 20.43
N ASP A 77 -2.52 -14.28 21.34
CA ASP A 77 -1.08 -14.53 21.10
C ASP A 77 -0.56 -13.79 19.87
N LEU A 78 -0.80 -12.47 19.83
CA LEU A 78 -0.42 -11.62 18.71
C LEU A 78 1.10 -11.40 18.67
N ASP A 79 1.74 -11.80 17.58
CA ASP A 79 3.12 -11.46 17.26
C ASP A 79 3.13 -10.48 16.07
N VAL A 80 3.78 -9.33 16.26
CA VAL A 80 3.82 -8.23 15.27
C VAL A 80 5.26 -7.93 14.91
N THR A 81 5.57 -8.02 13.64
CA THR A 81 6.86 -7.68 13.08
C THR A 81 6.73 -6.67 11.94
N THR A 82 7.84 -6.16 11.47
CA THR A 82 7.87 -5.28 10.30
C THR A 82 9.00 -5.68 9.37
N SER A 83 8.75 -5.52 8.08
CA SER A 83 9.78 -5.59 7.06
C SER A 83 9.75 -4.36 6.15
N THR A 84 10.84 -4.10 5.49
CA THR A 84 10.98 -2.93 4.63
C THR A 84 11.23 -3.38 3.20
N TRP A 85 10.46 -2.85 2.25
CA TRP A 85 10.84 -2.90 0.85
C TRP A 85 11.68 -1.67 0.54
N ALA A 86 12.83 -1.91 -0.08
CA ALA A 86 13.75 -0.86 -0.46
C ALA A 86 14.20 -1.07 -1.91
N PHE A 87 14.08 -0.03 -2.71
CA PHE A 87 14.51 0.01 -4.10
C PHE A 87 15.62 1.04 -4.20
N SER A 88 16.86 0.58 -4.44
CA SER A 88 18.05 1.43 -4.50
C SER A 88 19.00 1.05 -5.61
N ASP A 89 18.90 -0.16 -6.14
CA ASP A 89 19.61 -0.57 -7.33
C ASP A 89 18.83 -0.22 -8.60
N GLN A 90 19.56 -0.06 -9.71
CA GLN A 90 18.96 0.43 -10.95
C GLN A 90 17.84 -0.47 -11.50
N ASN A 91 17.97 -1.79 -11.35
CA ASN A 91 16.97 -2.73 -11.87
C ASN A 91 15.70 -2.68 -11.03
N GLY A 92 15.86 -2.66 -9.71
CA GLY A 92 14.72 -2.54 -8.78
C GLY A 92 13.99 -1.21 -8.95
N LEU A 93 14.73 -0.10 -9.07
CA LEU A 93 14.15 1.22 -9.30
C LEU A 93 13.38 1.28 -10.63
N LYS A 94 13.97 0.81 -11.72
CA LYS A 94 13.30 0.77 -13.02
C LYS A 94 12.04 -0.08 -12.98
N TRP A 95 12.14 -1.29 -12.45
CA TRP A 95 10.96 -2.16 -12.32
C TRP A 95 9.84 -1.48 -11.53
N TRP A 96 10.17 -0.82 -10.41
CA TRP A 96 9.21 -0.14 -9.56
C TRP A 96 8.57 1.06 -10.26
N GLY A 97 9.40 1.94 -10.86
CA GLY A 97 8.92 3.13 -11.55
C GLY A 97 8.10 2.83 -12.79
N GLU A 98 8.55 1.87 -13.62
CA GLU A 98 7.80 1.44 -14.82
C GLU A 98 6.43 0.85 -14.45
N GLN A 99 6.36 0.04 -13.38
CA GLN A 99 5.11 -0.50 -12.86
C GLN A 99 4.11 0.60 -12.47
N TRP A 100 4.57 1.63 -11.79
CA TRP A 100 3.68 2.71 -11.35
C TRP A 100 3.37 3.69 -12.47
N ALA A 101 4.31 3.95 -13.36
CA ALA A 101 4.07 4.76 -14.56
C ALA A 101 2.98 4.14 -15.46
N GLU A 102 3.02 2.82 -15.65
CA GLU A 102 2.01 2.09 -16.43
C GLU A 102 0.66 2.04 -15.68
N ARG A 103 0.69 1.69 -14.39
CA ARG A 103 -0.54 1.54 -13.60
C ARG A 103 -1.32 2.83 -13.44
N ILE A 104 -0.64 3.96 -13.27
CA ILE A 104 -1.35 5.22 -13.07
C ILE A 104 -2.13 5.64 -14.33
N LEU A 105 -1.69 5.22 -15.51
CA LEU A 105 -2.37 5.51 -16.77
C LEU A 105 -3.42 4.44 -17.16
N HIS A 106 -3.11 3.16 -16.94
CA HIS A 106 -3.83 2.06 -17.60
C HIS A 106 -4.51 1.07 -16.65
N SER A 107 -4.50 1.32 -15.33
CA SER A 107 -5.18 0.45 -14.37
C SER A 107 -6.45 1.08 -13.80
N GLU A 108 -7.16 0.30 -12.96
CA GLU A 108 -8.29 0.79 -12.19
C GLU A 108 -7.95 2.00 -11.29
N LEU A 109 -6.69 2.15 -10.86
CA LEU A 109 -6.27 3.29 -10.06
C LEU A 109 -6.44 4.60 -10.84
N GLY A 110 -5.86 4.68 -12.05
CA GLY A 110 -5.97 5.86 -12.90
C GLY A 110 -7.41 6.13 -13.32
N ARG A 111 -8.12 5.10 -13.80
CA ARG A 111 -9.52 5.23 -14.17
C ARG A 111 -10.37 5.79 -13.02
N ARG A 112 -10.23 5.27 -11.81
CA ARG A 112 -10.97 5.75 -10.64
C ARG A 112 -10.55 7.14 -10.21
N ALA A 113 -9.26 7.49 -10.34
CA ALA A 113 -8.82 8.85 -10.07
C ALA A 113 -9.54 9.88 -10.94
N LEU A 114 -9.74 9.57 -12.24
CA LEU A 114 -10.51 10.38 -13.17
C LEU A 114 -12.00 10.38 -12.82
N ASP A 115 -12.62 9.22 -12.66
CA ASP A 115 -14.05 9.06 -12.35
C ASP A 115 -14.45 9.80 -11.06
N TYR A 116 -13.55 9.85 -10.08
CA TYR A 116 -13.79 10.53 -8.80
C TYR A 116 -13.43 12.02 -8.81
N GLY A 117 -12.90 12.53 -9.91
CA GLY A 117 -12.40 13.90 -10.00
C GLY A 117 -11.23 14.19 -9.05
N ILE A 118 -10.42 13.18 -8.76
CA ILE A 118 -9.22 13.29 -7.91
C ILE A 118 -8.04 13.82 -8.72
N ALA A 119 -7.95 13.43 -9.98
CA ALA A 119 -6.92 13.86 -10.91
C ALA A 119 -7.52 14.09 -12.30
N THR A 120 -6.80 14.81 -13.14
CA THR A 120 -7.06 14.96 -14.58
C THR A 120 -6.15 14.04 -15.38
N ASP A 121 -6.44 13.85 -16.68
CA ASP A 121 -5.55 13.09 -17.58
C ASP A 121 -4.13 13.67 -17.57
N ASN A 122 -4.00 15.00 -17.59
CA ASN A 122 -2.70 15.67 -17.52
C ASN A 122 -1.95 15.38 -16.22
N ASP A 123 -2.66 15.32 -15.07
CA ASP A 123 -2.02 14.97 -13.79
C ASP A 123 -1.49 13.54 -13.81
N LEU A 124 -2.24 12.59 -14.38
CA LEU A 124 -1.82 11.20 -14.48
C LEU A 124 -0.61 11.04 -15.43
N GLU A 125 -0.59 11.78 -16.55
CA GLU A 125 0.55 11.81 -17.48
C GLU A 125 1.80 12.39 -16.81
N GLU A 126 1.67 13.46 -16.05
CA GLU A 126 2.78 14.06 -15.30
C GLU A 126 3.32 13.11 -14.21
N ILE A 127 2.45 12.42 -13.49
CA ILE A 127 2.84 11.41 -12.50
C ILE A 127 3.59 10.26 -13.18
N SER A 128 3.07 9.74 -14.30
CA SER A 128 3.71 8.66 -15.06
C SER A 128 5.10 9.06 -15.52
N ARG A 129 5.24 10.23 -16.12
CA ARG A 129 6.53 10.79 -16.53
C ARG A 129 7.46 10.99 -15.34
N GLY A 130 6.91 11.46 -14.22
CA GLY A 130 7.63 11.61 -12.97
C GLY A 130 8.32 10.33 -12.54
N TRP A 131 7.60 9.20 -12.53
CA TRP A 131 8.17 7.89 -12.20
C TRP A 131 9.29 7.50 -13.14
N LEU A 132 9.08 7.60 -14.47
CA LEU A 132 10.07 7.21 -15.48
C LEU A 132 11.36 8.03 -15.42
N GLU A 133 11.26 9.33 -15.16
CA GLU A 133 12.42 10.21 -15.06
C GLU A 133 13.12 10.10 -13.69
N TRP A 134 12.33 9.87 -12.62
CA TRP A 134 12.86 9.85 -11.27
C TRP A 134 13.78 8.64 -11.02
N VAL A 135 13.49 7.48 -11.60
CA VAL A 135 14.30 6.27 -11.41
C VAL A 135 15.72 6.39 -11.93
N ASP A 136 15.97 7.31 -12.86
CA ASP A 136 17.30 7.59 -13.42
C ASP A 136 18.04 8.72 -12.66
N LYS A 137 17.42 9.33 -11.65
CA LYS A 137 18.09 10.35 -10.85
C LYS A 137 19.21 9.75 -10.01
N ARG A 138 20.33 10.47 -9.96
CA ARG A 138 21.47 10.06 -9.13
C ARG A 138 21.06 9.97 -7.67
N GLY A 139 21.29 8.80 -7.07
CA GLY A 139 20.95 8.54 -5.67
C GLY A 139 19.46 8.29 -5.44
N ALA A 140 18.69 7.97 -6.49
CA ALA A 140 17.31 7.58 -6.35
C ALA A 140 17.17 6.42 -5.35
N PHE A 141 16.21 6.56 -4.45
CA PHE A 141 15.91 5.60 -3.40
C PHE A 141 14.45 5.69 -3.03
N PHE A 142 13.77 4.55 -2.98
CA PHE A 142 12.39 4.44 -2.53
C PHE A 142 12.24 3.33 -1.51
N THR A 143 11.49 3.57 -0.45
CA THR A 143 11.22 2.56 0.58
C THR A 143 9.90 2.82 1.29
N PHE A 144 9.31 1.77 1.84
CA PHE A 144 8.16 1.79 2.74
C PHE A 144 8.13 0.54 3.62
N ILE A 145 7.34 0.59 4.70
CA ILE A 145 7.21 -0.50 5.66
C ILE A 145 6.00 -1.37 5.32
N HIS A 146 6.19 -2.68 5.50
CA HIS A 146 5.10 -3.64 5.67
C HIS A 146 5.03 -4.04 7.14
N VAL A 147 3.83 -4.20 7.64
CA VAL A 147 3.56 -4.79 8.96
C VAL A 147 3.05 -6.20 8.75
N GLU A 148 3.66 -7.14 9.45
CA GLU A 148 3.25 -8.53 9.52
C GLU A 148 2.68 -8.81 10.89
N ILE A 149 1.62 -9.62 10.94
CA ILE A 149 1.02 -10.07 12.19
C ILE A 149 0.64 -11.54 12.12
N ILE A 150 0.86 -12.23 13.21
CA ILE A 150 0.34 -13.57 13.45
C ILE A 150 -0.56 -13.48 14.67
N GLY A 151 -1.73 -14.14 14.60
CA GLY A 151 -2.65 -14.30 15.72
C GLY A 151 -3.19 -15.72 15.78
N VAL A 152 -3.45 -16.19 16.99
CA VAL A 152 -3.96 -17.55 17.25
C VAL A 152 -5.47 -17.50 17.52
N ARG A 153 -6.21 -18.50 17.03
CA ARG A 153 -7.58 -18.75 17.44
C ARG A 153 -7.60 -19.56 18.73
N ASP A 154 -8.22 -19.05 19.78
CA ASP A 154 -8.56 -19.80 21.01
C ASP A 154 -9.58 -20.89 20.72
#